data_e727e6fbeb69cee3841efd482d712a40
#
_entry.id   e727e6fbeb69cee3841efd482d712a40
#
_cell.length_a   1.000
_cell.length_b   1.000
_cell.length_c   1.000
_cell.angle_alpha   90.00
_cell.angle_beta   90.00
_cell.angle_gamma   90.00
#
_symmetry.space_group_name_H-M   'P 1'
#
loop_
_entity.id
_entity.type
_entity.pdbx_description
1 polymer ?
#
loop_
_entity_poly.entity_id
_entity_poly.type
_entity_poly.pdbx_seq_one_letter_code
_entity_poly.pdbx_strand_id
1 'polypeptide(L)'
;MLPPEDTLLDDLKKAGFDVISVGKISDIFAGCGITESYHTVSNSDGMAKTESLLSRDFTGLCFTNLVDFDMLYGHRNDIDGYASALSEFDAWLGNFLPKMNDGDILMLNADHGCDPATASTDHSREYVFLLAYCKKIKPVNLGTHKTFADIGRTIADIFGIETGISGESFKGEIL
;
A
#
# COMPACT_ATOMS: atom_id res chain seq x y z
N MET A 1 8.56 17.02 -6.46
CA MET A 1 7.84 17.45 -7.69
C MET A 1 6.37 17.25 -7.42
N LEU A 2 5.49 18.17 -7.81
CA LEU A 2 4.04 17.96 -7.66
C LEU A 2 3.55 16.91 -8.65
N PRO A 3 2.52 16.09 -8.30
CA PRO A 3 1.82 15.27 -9.27
C PRO A 3 1.33 16.12 -10.45
N PRO A 4 1.37 15.61 -11.69
CA PRO A 4 0.96 16.38 -12.87
C PRO A 4 -0.55 16.63 -12.94
N GLU A 5 -1.34 15.79 -12.29
CA GLU A 5 -2.79 15.83 -12.23
C GLU A 5 -3.27 15.39 -10.85
N ASP A 6 -4.55 15.62 -10.56
CA ASP A 6 -5.17 15.11 -9.33
C ASP A 6 -5.04 13.57 -9.27
N THR A 7 -4.70 13.09 -8.09
CA THR A 7 -4.55 11.67 -7.80
C THR A 7 -5.76 11.14 -7.04
N LEU A 8 -5.85 9.83 -6.86
CA LEU A 8 -6.84 9.22 -5.97
C LEU A 8 -6.87 9.88 -4.58
N LEU A 9 -5.68 10.28 -4.07
CA LEU A 9 -5.58 10.89 -2.73
C LEU A 9 -6.30 12.23 -2.68
N ASP A 10 -6.18 13.01 -3.76
CA ASP A 10 -6.89 14.30 -3.90
C ASP A 10 -8.39 14.08 -3.99
N ASP A 11 -8.84 13.08 -4.75
CA ASP A 11 -10.26 12.78 -4.94
C ASP A 11 -10.90 12.29 -3.65
N LEU A 12 -10.23 11.41 -2.90
CA LEU A 12 -10.69 10.97 -1.57
C LEU A 12 -10.83 12.16 -0.60
N LYS A 13 -9.81 13.01 -0.52
CA LYS A 13 -9.82 14.20 0.33
C LYS A 13 -10.92 15.18 -0.05
N LYS A 14 -11.14 15.44 -1.35
CA LYS A 14 -12.23 16.28 -1.84
C LYS A 14 -13.61 15.71 -1.49
N ALA A 15 -13.73 14.39 -1.49
CA ALA A 15 -14.94 13.68 -1.08
C ALA A 15 -15.16 13.66 0.44
N GLY A 16 -14.22 14.17 1.23
CA GLY A 16 -14.33 14.28 2.69
C GLY A 16 -13.83 13.05 3.45
N PHE A 17 -13.11 12.15 2.79
CA PHE A 17 -12.48 11.01 3.43
C PHE A 17 -11.10 11.37 3.99
N ASP A 18 -10.71 10.66 5.06
CA ASP A 18 -9.35 10.75 5.56
C ASP A 18 -8.36 10.08 4.62
N VAL A 19 -7.20 10.71 4.45
CA VAL A 19 -6.07 10.15 3.69
C VAL A 19 -4.85 10.23 4.59
N ILE A 20 -4.56 9.12 5.25
CA ILE A 20 -3.49 9.01 6.25
C ILE A 20 -2.28 8.35 5.58
N SER A 21 -1.17 9.05 5.53
CA SER A 21 0.09 8.55 5.00
C SER A 21 1.01 8.05 6.11
N VAL A 22 1.65 6.89 5.89
CA VAL A 22 2.66 6.33 6.79
C VAL A 22 3.93 6.04 5.98
N GLY A 23 5.07 6.51 6.44
CA GLY A 23 6.34 6.40 5.73
C GLY A 23 6.55 7.52 4.72
N LYS A 24 7.06 7.20 3.53
CA LYS A 24 7.42 8.17 2.48
C LYS A 24 6.26 8.61 1.58
N ILE A 25 5.04 8.14 1.79
CA ILE A 25 3.91 8.46 0.91
C ILE A 25 3.70 9.96 0.78
N SER A 26 3.76 10.72 1.88
CA SER A 26 3.62 12.17 1.84
C SER A 26 4.72 12.85 1.00
N ASP A 27 5.94 12.34 1.05
CA ASP A 27 7.05 12.88 0.26
C ASP A 27 6.88 12.57 -1.23
N ILE A 28 6.44 11.34 -1.57
CA ILE A 28 6.19 10.89 -2.94
C ILE A 28 5.11 11.75 -3.60
N PHE A 29 4.03 12.04 -2.88
CA PHE A 29 2.92 12.85 -3.38
C PHE A 29 3.05 14.35 -3.06
N ALA A 30 4.21 14.78 -2.52
CA ALA A 30 4.47 16.18 -2.14
C ALA A 30 3.37 16.78 -1.24
N GLY A 31 2.77 15.96 -0.38
CA GLY A 31 1.68 16.32 0.52
C GLY A 31 0.32 16.48 -0.15
N CYS A 32 0.22 16.32 -1.48
CA CYS A 32 -1.05 16.45 -2.20
C CYS A 32 -2.03 15.35 -1.78
N GLY A 33 -3.28 15.72 -1.55
CA GLY A 33 -4.34 14.78 -1.17
C GLY A 33 -4.23 14.19 0.24
N ILE A 34 -3.17 14.46 1.00
CA ILE A 34 -2.95 13.92 2.35
C ILE A 34 -3.70 14.76 3.39
N THR A 35 -4.39 14.11 4.33
CA THR A 35 -5.02 14.75 5.49
C THR A 35 -4.15 14.68 6.74
N GLU A 36 -3.41 13.58 6.90
CA GLU A 36 -2.50 13.36 8.03
C GLU A 36 -1.28 12.52 7.59
N SER A 37 -0.11 12.76 8.17
CA SER A 37 1.12 12.08 7.79
C SER A 37 1.95 11.65 9.00
N TYR A 38 2.47 10.42 8.96
CA TYR A 38 3.38 9.84 9.93
C TYR A 38 4.70 9.47 9.24
N HIS A 39 5.76 10.19 9.56
CA HIS A 39 7.11 9.77 9.21
C HIS A 39 7.51 8.52 9.98
N THR A 40 8.28 7.65 9.35
CA THR A 40 8.79 6.42 9.95
C THR A 40 10.29 6.29 9.75
N VAL A 41 10.95 5.59 10.65
CA VAL A 41 12.41 5.39 10.64
C VAL A 41 12.78 3.96 10.22
N SER A 42 11.82 3.05 10.14
CA SER A 42 12.02 1.64 9.76
C SER A 42 10.69 0.98 9.34
N ASN A 43 10.76 -0.22 8.78
CA ASN A 43 9.58 -1.04 8.53
C ASN A 43 8.81 -1.35 9.83
N SER A 44 9.53 -1.66 10.91
CA SER A 44 8.87 -1.99 12.17
C SER A 44 8.12 -0.79 12.77
N ASP A 45 8.65 0.42 12.63
CA ASP A 45 7.95 1.65 13.00
C ASP A 45 6.72 1.89 12.12
N GLY A 46 6.84 1.67 10.80
CA GLY A 46 5.71 1.75 9.85
C GLY A 46 4.60 0.75 10.17
N MET A 47 4.97 -0.48 10.46
CA MET A 47 4.03 -1.52 10.88
C MET A 47 3.31 -1.15 12.19
N ALA A 48 4.05 -0.68 13.19
CA ALA A 48 3.48 -0.24 14.47
C ALA A 48 2.52 0.96 14.31
N LYS A 49 2.89 1.94 13.47
CA LYS A 49 2.03 3.08 13.16
C LYS A 49 0.75 2.64 12.47
N THR A 50 0.86 1.80 11.43
CA THR A 50 -0.30 1.26 10.72
C THR A 50 -1.24 0.50 11.65
N GLU A 51 -0.70 -0.35 12.53
CA GLU A 51 -1.48 -1.10 13.51
C GLU A 51 -2.19 -0.18 14.51
N SER A 52 -1.55 0.90 14.95
CA SER A 52 -2.13 1.85 15.89
C SER A 52 -3.39 2.54 15.33
N LEU A 53 -3.48 2.66 14.00
CA LEU A 53 -4.63 3.28 13.34
C LEU A 53 -5.90 2.41 13.39
N LEU A 54 -5.79 1.09 13.62
CA LEU A 54 -6.94 0.22 13.79
C LEU A 54 -7.84 0.60 14.99
N SER A 55 -7.27 1.29 15.98
CA SER A 55 -8.02 1.76 17.16
C SER A 55 -8.63 3.15 16.97
N ARG A 56 -8.37 3.82 15.83
CA ARG A 56 -8.91 5.15 15.54
C ARG A 56 -10.24 5.02 14.82
N ASP A 57 -11.15 5.91 15.17
CA ASP A 57 -12.40 6.09 14.44
C ASP A 57 -12.15 7.04 13.26
N PHE A 58 -11.98 6.49 12.05
CA PHE A 58 -11.87 7.24 10.80
C PHE A 58 -12.44 6.43 9.63
N THR A 59 -12.86 7.11 8.59
CA THR A 59 -13.25 6.49 7.32
C THR A 59 -12.40 7.08 6.20
N GLY A 60 -11.61 6.24 5.56
CA GLY A 60 -10.69 6.72 4.53
C GLY A 60 -9.61 5.70 4.18
N LEU A 61 -8.52 6.20 3.62
CA LEU A 61 -7.37 5.42 3.18
C LEU A 61 -6.20 5.61 4.14
N CYS A 62 -5.68 4.52 4.72
CA CYS A 62 -4.34 4.48 5.28
C CYS A 62 -3.39 3.93 4.22
N PHE A 63 -2.47 4.75 3.76
CA PHE A 63 -1.47 4.35 2.76
C PHE A 63 -0.09 4.28 3.40
N THR A 64 0.44 3.07 3.52
CA THR A 64 1.72 2.79 4.18
C THR A 64 2.78 2.37 3.16
N ASN A 65 3.98 2.93 3.28
CA ASN A 65 5.16 2.52 2.54
C ASN A 65 6.22 1.99 3.50
N LEU A 66 6.61 0.71 3.32
CA LEU A 66 7.65 0.04 4.10
C LEU A 66 8.96 0.06 3.31
N VAL A 67 9.83 1.02 3.61
CA VAL A 67 10.97 1.41 2.75
C VAL A 67 12.25 0.58 2.94
N ASP A 68 12.37 -0.19 4.02
CA ASP A 68 13.62 -0.91 4.34
C ASP A 68 13.92 -2.01 3.31
N PHE A 69 12.88 -2.64 2.73
CA PHE A 69 13.03 -3.64 1.68
C PHE A 69 13.89 -3.14 0.54
N ASP A 70 13.63 -1.92 0.11
CA ASP A 70 14.38 -1.26 -0.96
C ASP A 70 15.69 -0.64 -0.44
N MET A 71 15.59 0.26 0.56
CA MET A 71 16.69 1.11 0.97
C MET A 71 17.80 0.38 1.73
N LEU A 72 17.45 -0.57 2.62
CA LEU A 72 18.43 -1.25 3.45
C LEU A 72 18.92 -2.55 2.83
N TYR A 73 18.06 -3.25 2.09
CA TYR A 73 18.35 -4.60 1.62
C TYR A 73 18.46 -4.69 0.10
N GLY A 74 17.48 -4.17 -0.66
CA GLY A 74 17.45 -4.26 -2.12
C GLY A 74 18.65 -3.60 -2.78
N HIS A 75 18.82 -2.30 -2.58
CA HIS A 75 19.96 -1.53 -3.12
C HIS A 75 21.33 -1.91 -2.56
N ARG A 76 21.39 -2.84 -1.62
CA ARG A 76 22.63 -3.31 -1.01
C ARG A 76 22.93 -4.77 -1.30
N ASN A 77 22.09 -5.44 -2.09
CA ASN A 77 22.21 -6.86 -2.37
C ASN A 77 22.29 -7.72 -1.09
N ASP A 78 21.60 -7.29 -0.03
CA ASP A 78 21.53 -8.01 1.25
C ASP A 78 20.38 -9.01 1.24
N ILE A 79 20.67 -10.20 0.69
CA ILE A 79 19.69 -11.28 0.55
C ILE A 79 19.16 -11.73 1.92
N ASP A 80 20.05 -11.91 2.88
CA ASP A 80 19.70 -12.42 4.22
C ASP A 80 18.84 -11.39 4.98
N GLY A 81 19.22 -10.11 4.90
CA GLY A 81 18.44 -9.01 5.48
C GLY A 81 17.07 -8.88 4.84
N TYR A 82 16.97 -9.01 3.52
CA TYR A 82 15.70 -8.97 2.80
C TYR A 82 14.77 -10.12 3.23
N ALA A 83 15.30 -11.35 3.29
CA ALA A 83 14.55 -12.52 3.72
C ALA A 83 14.09 -12.41 5.19
N SER A 84 14.96 -11.88 6.05
CA SER A 84 14.63 -11.62 7.46
C SER A 84 13.49 -10.60 7.59
N ALA A 85 13.56 -9.49 6.85
CA ALA A 85 12.52 -8.47 6.84
C ALA A 85 11.18 -8.98 6.32
N LEU A 86 11.17 -9.87 5.31
CA LEU A 86 9.96 -10.54 4.85
C LEU A 86 9.36 -11.44 5.93
N SER A 87 10.20 -12.19 6.66
CA SER A 87 9.76 -13.06 7.74
C SER A 87 9.18 -12.25 8.91
N GLU A 88 9.77 -11.11 9.24
CA GLU A 88 9.26 -10.19 10.25
C GLU A 88 7.91 -9.58 9.84
N PHE A 89 7.78 -9.18 8.57
CA PHE A 89 6.53 -8.68 8.02
C PHE A 89 5.43 -9.74 8.05
N ASP A 90 5.73 -10.98 7.65
CA ASP A 90 4.78 -12.10 7.68
C ASP A 90 4.28 -12.39 9.09
N ALA A 91 5.20 -12.43 10.07
CA ALA A 91 4.84 -12.62 11.48
C ALA A 91 3.96 -11.47 12.01
N TRP A 92 4.28 -10.23 11.66
CA TRP A 92 3.46 -9.08 12.00
C TRP A 92 2.09 -9.16 11.34
N LEU A 93 2.04 -9.48 10.04
CA LEU A 93 0.79 -9.58 9.28
C LEU A 93 -0.15 -10.63 9.90
N GLY A 94 0.39 -11.78 10.30
CA GLY A 94 -0.36 -12.82 11.00
C GLY A 94 -1.02 -12.34 12.30
N ASN A 95 -0.40 -11.36 13.00
CA ASN A 95 -0.95 -10.73 14.19
C ASN A 95 -1.86 -9.53 13.89
N PHE A 96 -1.69 -8.88 12.74
CA PHE A 96 -2.45 -7.71 12.32
C PHE A 96 -3.84 -8.09 11.78
N LEU A 97 -3.91 -9.10 10.90
CA LEU A 97 -5.17 -9.49 10.23
C LEU A 97 -6.33 -9.76 11.20
N PRO A 98 -6.15 -10.48 12.32
CA PRO A 98 -7.23 -10.69 13.29
C PRO A 98 -7.75 -9.41 13.96
N LYS A 99 -6.92 -8.35 14.02
CA LYS A 99 -7.26 -7.07 14.67
C LYS A 99 -8.03 -6.12 13.76
N MET A 100 -8.03 -6.36 12.45
CA MET A 100 -8.79 -5.54 11.48
C MET A 100 -10.28 -5.54 11.83
N ASN A 101 -10.95 -4.41 11.60
CA ASN A 101 -12.39 -4.30 11.76
C ASN A 101 -13.14 -4.98 10.61
N ASP A 102 -14.45 -5.22 10.76
CA ASP A 102 -15.26 -5.93 9.76
C ASP A 102 -15.41 -5.16 8.43
N GLY A 103 -15.22 -3.84 8.46
CA GLY A 103 -15.28 -2.97 7.28
C GLY A 103 -13.93 -2.70 6.63
N ASP A 104 -12.83 -3.14 7.25
CA ASP A 104 -11.48 -2.86 6.74
C ASP A 104 -11.13 -3.77 5.56
N ILE A 105 -10.47 -3.19 4.56
CA ILE A 105 -9.90 -3.91 3.43
C ILE A 105 -8.40 -3.60 3.38
N LEU A 106 -7.59 -4.64 3.43
CA LEU A 106 -6.14 -4.55 3.25
C LEU A 106 -5.78 -4.89 1.81
N MET A 107 -4.97 -4.07 1.18
CA MET A 107 -4.31 -4.37 -0.09
C MET A 107 -2.81 -4.28 0.09
N LEU A 108 -2.09 -5.32 -0.34
CA LEU A 108 -0.64 -5.39 -0.30
C LEU A 108 -0.11 -5.49 -1.72
N ASN A 109 0.86 -4.66 -2.04
CA ASN A 109 1.56 -4.68 -3.33
C ASN A 109 2.99 -4.17 -3.15
N ALA A 110 3.80 -4.30 -4.19
CA ALA A 110 5.05 -3.56 -4.33
C ALA A 110 4.91 -2.54 -5.46
N ASP A 111 5.66 -1.45 -5.40
CA ASP A 111 5.69 -0.39 -6.41
C ASP A 111 6.63 -0.72 -7.58
N HIS A 112 7.61 -1.58 -7.35
CA HIS A 112 8.54 -2.12 -8.36
C HIS A 112 9.13 -3.46 -7.92
N GLY A 113 9.84 -4.12 -8.84
CA GLY A 113 10.65 -5.29 -8.54
C GLY A 113 11.97 -4.88 -7.89
N CYS A 114 12.45 -5.71 -6.98
CA CYS A 114 13.74 -5.57 -6.35
C CYS A 114 14.27 -6.96 -5.97
N ASP A 115 15.27 -7.45 -6.68
CA ASP A 115 15.88 -8.75 -6.42
C ASP A 115 17.31 -8.56 -5.90
N PRO A 116 17.54 -8.71 -4.58
CA PRO A 116 18.86 -8.54 -3.98
C PRO A 116 19.88 -9.59 -4.42
N ALA A 117 19.45 -10.66 -5.12
CA ALA A 117 20.33 -11.69 -5.63
C ALA A 117 20.92 -11.38 -7.03
N THR A 118 20.46 -10.30 -7.69
CA THR A 118 21.01 -9.87 -8.96
C THR A 118 22.32 -9.11 -8.79
N ALA A 119 23.10 -8.98 -9.87
CA ALA A 119 24.35 -8.22 -9.84
C ALA A 119 24.13 -6.70 -9.80
N SER A 120 22.91 -6.22 -10.10
CA SER A 120 22.54 -4.82 -10.06
C SER A 120 22.09 -4.42 -8.66
N THR A 121 22.36 -3.18 -8.28
CA THR A 121 21.78 -2.54 -7.09
C THR A 121 20.56 -1.68 -7.43
N ASP A 122 20.13 -1.67 -8.70
CA ASP A 122 18.97 -0.92 -9.15
C ASP A 122 17.69 -1.75 -9.09
N HIS A 123 16.56 -1.07 -9.19
CA HIS A 123 15.25 -1.72 -9.29
C HIS A 123 15.18 -2.65 -10.50
N SER A 124 14.48 -3.75 -10.37
CA SER A 124 14.26 -4.70 -11.45
C SER A 124 12.85 -4.55 -12.05
N ARG A 125 12.72 -4.93 -13.32
CA ARG A 125 11.46 -4.82 -14.06
C ARG A 125 10.73 -6.15 -14.06
N GLU A 126 10.02 -6.40 -13.00
CA GLU A 126 9.35 -7.66 -12.74
C GLU A 126 7.88 -7.45 -12.41
N TYR A 127 7.09 -8.51 -12.55
CA TYR A 127 5.74 -8.52 -12.02
C TYR A 127 5.79 -8.49 -10.49
N VAL A 128 4.99 -7.62 -9.90
CA VAL A 128 4.83 -7.53 -8.46
C VAL A 128 3.54 -8.20 -8.03
N PHE A 129 3.46 -8.61 -6.78
CA PHE A 129 2.25 -9.22 -6.25
C PHE A 129 1.16 -8.17 -5.97
N LEU A 130 -0.09 -8.63 -6.00
CA LEU A 130 -1.25 -7.93 -5.47
C LEU A 130 -2.05 -8.91 -4.62
N LEU A 131 -2.16 -8.63 -3.33
CA LEU A 131 -2.95 -9.40 -2.38
C LEU A 131 -4.01 -8.49 -1.77
N ALA A 132 -5.26 -8.96 -1.72
CA ALA A 132 -6.35 -8.27 -1.07
C ALA A 132 -6.94 -9.16 0.03
N TYR A 133 -7.27 -8.57 1.17
CA TYR A 133 -7.87 -9.26 2.30
C TYR A 133 -8.92 -8.39 2.99
N CYS A 134 -10.04 -8.99 3.32
CA CYS A 134 -10.97 -8.52 4.34
C CYS A 134 -11.68 -9.74 4.95
N LYS A 135 -12.37 -9.59 6.08
CA LYS A 135 -13.03 -10.73 6.76
C LYS A 135 -14.13 -11.41 5.93
N LYS A 136 -14.66 -10.73 4.92
CA LYS A 136 -15.74 -11.23 4.05
C LYS A 136 -15.36 -11.33 2.58
N ILE A 137 -14.06 -11.35 2.30
CA ILE A 137 -13.55 -11.40 0.93
C ILE A 137 -13.90 -12.72 0.25
N LYS A 138 -14.24 -12.65 -1.03
CA LYS A 138 -14.34 -13.84 -1.87
C LYS A 138 -12.94 -14.32 -2.25
N PRO A 139 -12.59 -15.59 -2.01
CA PRO A 139 -11.32 -16.13 -2.45
C PRO A 139 -11.32 -16.26 -3.97
N VAL A 140 -10.54 -15.42 -4.64
CA VAL A 140 -10.46 -15.35 -6.10
C VAL A 140 -9.01 -15.15 -6.54
N ASN A 141 -8.67 -15.68 -7.71
CA ASN A 141 -7.43 -15.35 -8.39
C ASN A 141 -7.71 -14.19 -9.36
N LEU A 142 -7.19 -13.00 -9.03
CA LEU A 142 -7.36 -11.79 -9.84
C LEU A 142 -6.56 -11.81 -11.16
N GLY A 143 -5.69 -12.81 -11.35
CA GLY A 143 -4.84 -12.88 -12.54
C GLY A 143 -3.78 -11.78 -12.58
N THR A 144 -3.45 -11.32 -13.79
CA THR A 144 -2.45 -10.27 -14.01
C THR A 144 -3.14 -8.98 -14.44
N HIS A 145 -2.99 -7.95 -13.65
CA HIS A 145 -3.48 -6.60 -13.94
C HIS A 145 -2.54 -5.85 -14.90
N LYS A 146 -3.08 -4.94 -15.68
CA LYS A 146 -2.34 -4.18 -16.69
C LYS A 146 -1.62 -2.97 -16.12
N THR A 147 -2.10 -2.42 -15.00
CA THR A 147 -1.61 -1.18 -14.42
C THR A 147 -1.82 -1.14 -12.90
N PHE A 148 -0.93 -0.46 -12.19
CA PHE A 148 -1.12 -0.13 -10.77
C PHE A 148 -2.36 0.72 -10.50
N ALA A 149 -2.82 1.46 -11.51
CA ALA A 149 -4.02 2.29 -11.41
C ALA A 149 -5.29 1.47 -11.11
N ASP A 150 -5.31 0.16 -11.39
CA ASP A 150 -6.43 -0.73 -11.08
C ASP A 150 -6.69 -0.80 -9.55
N ILE A 151 -5.64 -0.74 -8.74
CA ILE A 151 -5.76 -0.64 -7.28
C ILE A 151 -6.45 0.66 -6.90
N GLY A 152 -5.97 1.78 -7.44
CA GLY A 152 -6.56 3.10 -7.17
C GLY A 152 -8.01 3.18 -7.65
N ARG A 153 -8.32 2.64 -8.83
CA ARG A 153 -9.70 2.59 -9.35
C ARG A 153 -10.61 1.73 -8.48
N THR A 154 -10.09 0.63 -7.95
CA THR A 154 -10.83 -0.24 -7.03
C THR A 154 -11.13 0.47 -5.72
N ILE A 155 -10.14 1.20 -5.16
CA ILE A 155 -10.34 1.99 -3.95
C ILE A 155 -11.41 3.07 -4.18
N ALA A 156 -11.33 3.82 -5.28
CA ALA A 156 -12.36 4.82 -5.62
C ALA A 156 -13.77 4.21 -5.70
N ASP A 157 -13.89 3.04 -6.33
CA ASP A 157 -15.14 2.30 -6.45
C ASP A 157 -15.67 1.78 -5.10
N ILE A 158 -14.77 1.34 -4.19
CA ILE A 158 -15.14 0.95 -2.82
C ILE A 158 -15.74 2.14 -2.07
N PHE A 159 -15.14 3.32 -2.16
CA PHE A 159 -15.64 4.54 -1.52
C PHE A 159 -16.80 5.19 -2.27
N GLY A 160 -17.15 4.72 -3.47
CA GLY A 160 -18.23 5.27 -4.28
C GLY A 160 -17.96 6.69 -4.77
N ILE A 161 -16.69 7.04 -5.02
CA ILE A 161 -16.27 8.34 -5.53
C ILE A 161 -15.96 8.28 -7.02
N GLU A 162 -16.22 9.38 -7.71
CA GLU A 162 -15.73 9.57 -9.08
C GLU A 162 -14.26 9.96 -9.07
N THR A 163 -13.51 9.45 -10.03
CA THR A 163 -12.08 9.77 -10.21
C THR A 163 -11.73 9.81 -11.69
N GLY A 164 -10.80 10.69 -12.04
CA GLY A 164 -10.22 10.78 -13.39
C GLY A 164 -9.10 9.76 -13.65
N ILE A 165 -8.65 8.98 -12.65
CA ILE A 165 -7.57 8.03 -12.84
C ILE A 165 -7.99 6.91 -13.79
N SER A 166 -7.05 6.46 -14.62
CA SER A 166 -7.24 5.29 -15.48
C SER A 166 -7.28 4.00 -14.66
N GLY A 167 -7.58 2.86 -15.30
CA GLY A 167 -7.60 1.55 -14.68
C GLY A 167 -8.99 0.93 -14.63
N GLU A 168 -9.02 -0.34 -14.23
CA GLU A 168 -10.23 -1.15 -14.11
C GLU A 168 -10.41 -1.62 -12.66
N SER A 169 -11.61 -1.45 -12.10
CA SER A 169 -11.91 -1.88 -10.73
C SER A 169 -12.14 -3.39 -10.68
N PHE A 170 -11.51 -4.04 -9.72
CA PHE A 170 -11.77 -5.45 -9.37
C PHE A 170 -12.63 -5.62 -8.12
N LYS A 171 -13.29 -4.55 -7.63
CA LYS A 171 -14.18 -4.61 -6.46
C LYS A 171 -15.21 -5.72 -6.57
N GLY A 172 -15.90 -5.84 -7.71
CA GLY A 172 -16.95 -6.84 -7.93
C GLY A 172 -16.45 -8.29 -7.90
N GLU A 173 -15.15 -8.52 -8.04
CA GLU A 173 -14.55 -9.84 -7.95
C GLU A 173 -14.27 -10.24 -6.49
N ILE A 174 -13.90 -9.27 -5.64
CA ILE A 174 -13.49 -9.51 -4.25
C ILE A 174 -14.59 -9.30 -3.22
N LEU A 175 -15.60 -8.48 -3.50
CA LEU A 175 -16.76 -8.14 -2.66
C LEU A 175 -18.10 -8.50 -3.34
#